data_944f05c18fe63bd8111f63e0dc39156e
#
_entry.id   944f05c18fe63bd8111f63e0dc39156e
#
_cell.length_a   1.000
_cell.length_b   1.000
_cell.length_c   1.000
_cell.angle_alpha   90.00
_cell.angle_beta   90.00
_cell.angle_gamma   90.00
#
_symmetry.space_group_name_H-M   'P 1'
#
loop_
_entity.id
_entity.type
_entity.pdbx_description
1 polymer ?
#
loop_
_entity_poly.entity_id
_entity_poly.type
_entity_poly.pdbx_seq_one_letter_code
_entity_poly.pdbx_strand_id
1 'polypeptide(L)'
;GDVYKRQTSTGGITNKQVGRVGDAPLIGAGTYASNKTCAVSTTGTGEMFIRMVAAYDVAAQMEYCGASLETAANRVVMEKLPTIGGKGGLVAVDAQGNVALPFNTEGMYRGYARVGEKPVTAIYR
;
A
#
# COMPACT_ATOMS: atom_id res chain seq x y z
N GLY A 1 7.93 -19.91 -10.09
CA GLY A 1 8.73 -18.72 -9.85
C GLY A 1 8.01 -17.79 -8.90
N ASP A 2 8.75 -17.20 -7.99
CA ASP A 2 8.22 -16.31 -6.97
C ASP A 2 7.59 -15.09 -7.60
N VAL A 3 6.31 -15.00 -7.45
CA VAL A 3 5.52 -14.00 -8.13
C VAL A 3 5.62 -12.64 -7.45
N TYR A 4 6.12 -12.59 -6.21
CA TYR A 4 6.08 -11.36 -5.45
C TYR A 4 7.43 -10.93 -4.92
N LYS A 5 7.92 -9.91 -5.56
CA LYS A 5 8.92 -9.05 -4.96
C LYS A 5 8.23 -7.74 -4.60
N ARG A 6 8.37 -7.32 -3.37
CA ARG A 6 7.94 -5.99 -2.94
C ARG A 6 9.12 -5.28 -2.30
N GLN A 7 9.36 -4.09 -2.73
CA GLN A 7 10.29 -3.19 -2.08
C GLN A 7 9.53 -1.91 -1.75
N THR A 8 9.83 -1.35 -0.59
CA THR A 8 9.33 -0.06 -0.16
C THR A 8 10.50 0.85 0.12
N SER A 9 10.49 2.04 -0.48
CA SER A 9 11.53 3.03 -0.29
C SER A 9 10.90 4.41 -0.18
N THR A 10 11.39 5.21 0.76
CA THR A 10 10.92 6.57 0.99
C THR A 10 12.04 7.43 1.56
N GLY A 11 12.02 8.73 1.25
CA GLY A 11 12.86 9.73 1.92
C GLY A 11 12.35 10.11 3.31
N GLY A 12 11.14 9.70 3.67
CA GLY A 12 10.47 10.11 4.89
C GLY A 12 9.83 11.51 4.77
N ILE A 13 9.48 12.08 5.88
CA ILE A 13 8.89 13.43 5.97
C ILE A 13 9.98 14.52 6.03
N THR A 14 9.60 15.75 5.66
CA THR A 14 10.48 16.92 5.78
C THR A 14 10.90 17.11 7.24
N ASN A 15 12.19 17.41 7.45
CA ASN A 15 12.79 17.63 8.79
C ASN A 15 12.64 16.46 9.77
N LYS A 16 12.54 15.23 9.29
CA LYS A 16 12.54 14.08 10.20
C LYS A 16 13.79 14.07 11.09
N GLN A 17 13.57 13.76 12.35
CA GLN A 17 14.66 13.68 13.33
C GLN A 17 15.54 12.45 13.11
N VAL A 18 16.78 12.55 13.51
CA VAL A 18 17.71 11.40 13.50
C VAL A 18 17.12 10.28 14.39
N GLY A 19 17.11 9.06 13.88
CA GLY A 19 16.53 7.91 14.58
C GLY A 19 15.03 7.71 14.38
N ARG A 20 14.32 8.62 13.69
CA ARG A 20 12.91 8.39 13.36
C ARG A 20 12.76 7.24 12.36
N VAL A 21 11.91 6.28 12.71
CA VAL A 21 11.51 5.16 11.85
C VAL A 21 10.02 5.28 11.54
N GLY A 22 9.67 5.27 10.24
CA GLY A 22 8.28 5.23 9.79
C GLY A 22 7.78 3.82 9.53
N ASP A 23 6.70 3.71 8.77
CA ASP A 23 6.08 2.45 8.39
C ASP A 23 6.86 1.65 7.33
N ALA A 24 7.62 2.33 6.47
CA ALA A 24 8.26 1.72 5.30
C ALA A 24 9.07 0.44 5.58
N PRO A 25 9.92 0.36 6.64
CA PRO A 25 10.69 -0.83 6.94
C PRO A 25 9.92 -1.88 7.78
N LEU A 26 8.73 -1.55 8.25
CA LEU A 26 7.97 -2.42 9.14
C LEU A 26 7.09 -3.38 8.34
N ILE A 27 7.41 -4.67 8.43
CA ILE A 27 6.65 -5.73 7.78
C ILE A 27 5.22 -5.77 8.36
N GLY A 28 4.23 -5.73 7.48
CA GLY A 28 2.81 -5.67 7.83
C GLY A 28 2.25 -4.27 7.94
N ALA A 29 3.06 -3.26 8.21
CA ALA A 29 2.63 -1.85 8.26
C ALA A 29 2.80 -1.17 6.90
N GLY A 30 4.04 -0.88 6.52
CA GLY A 30 4.38 -0.21 5.26
C GLY A 30 4.67 -1.15 4.10
N THR A 31 4.85 -2.43 4.38
CA THR A 31 5.28 -3.40 3.40
C THR A 31 4.85 -4.81 3.78
N TYR A 32 4.25 -5.54 2.84
CA TYR A 32 3.87 -6.93 3.04
C TYR A 32 3.77 -7.66 1.70
N ALA A 33 4.11 -8.94 1.68
CA ALA A 33 3.87 -9.78 0.51
C ALA A 33 3.60 -11.23 0.91
N SER A 34 2.62 -11.83 0.25
CA SER A 34 2.31 -13.25 0.36
C SER A 34 1.84 -13.78 -0.99
N ASN A 35 2.39 -14.92 -1.39
CA ASN A 35 2.00 -15.59 -2.64
C ASN A 35 0.53 -16.04 -2.63
N LYS A 36 -0.09 -16.12 -1.45
CA LYS A 36 -1.52 -16.46 -1.31
C LYS A 36 -2.45 -15.29 -1.61
N THR A 37 -1.97 -14.08 -1.47
CA THR A 37 -2.82 -12.87 -1.52
C THR A 37 -2.25 -11.79 -2.43
N CYS A 38 -1.39 -10.93 -1.90
CA CYS A 38 -0.91 -9.75 -2.62
C CYS A 38 0.46 -9.29 -2.09
N ALA A 39 1.06 -8.37 -2.84
CA ALA A 39 2.19 -7.56 -2.40
C ALA A 39 1.73 -6.11 -2.25
N VAL A 40 2.05 -5.49 -1.13
CA VAL A 40 1.60 -4.14 -0.76
C VAL A 40 2.78 -3.29 -0.32
N SER A 41 2.79 -2.03 -0.77
CA SER A 41 3.70 -0.98 -0.29
C SER A 41 2.88 0.28 -0.01
N THR A 42 3.07 0.87 1.15
CA THR A 42 2.30 2.04 1.61
C THR A 42 3.13 3.30 1.66
N THR A 43 2.46 4.44 1.63
CA THR A 43 3.07 5.76 1.79
C THR A 43 2.09 6.72 2.45
N GLY A 44 2.59 7.61 3.32
CA GLY A 44 1.75 8.60 3.98
C GLY A 44 2.16 8.88 5.43
N THR A 45 1.18 9.11 6.29
CA THR A 45 1.37 9.31 7.73
C THR A 45 1.75 7.98 8.39
N GLY A 46 3.05 7.67 8.45
CA GLY A 46 3.58 6.34 8.79
C GLY A 46 3.03 5.75 10.08
N GLU A 47 2.85 6.57 11.13
CA GLU A 47 2.34 6.14 12.43
C GLU A 47 0.93 5.55 12.34
N MET A 48 0.10 6.06 11.43
CA MET A 48 -1.26 5.55 11.22
C MET A 48 -1.26 4.22 10.47
N PHE A 49 -0.37 4.07 9.51
CA PHE A 49 -0.16 2.79 8.82
C PHE A 49 0.38 1.72 9.76
N ILE A 50 1.24 2.09 10.72
CA ILE A 50 1.73 1.19 11.77
C ILE A 50 0.58 0.76 12.68
N ARG A 51 -0.21 1.71 13.19
CA ARG A 51 -1.32 1.44 14.10
C ARG A 51 -2.38 0.53 13.49
N MET A 52 -2.64 0.67 12.20
CA MET A 52 -3.63 -0.14 11.46
C MET A 52 -3.03 -1.42 10.89
N VAL A 53 -1.72 -1.63 10.97
CA VAL A 53 -1.02 -2.74 10.30
C VAL A 53 -1.45 -2.82 8.82
N ALA A 54 -1.43 -1.66 8.16
CA ALA A 54 -2.21 -1.40 6.94
C ALA A 54 -1.88 -2.35 5.78
N ALA A 55 -0.60 -2.64 5.54
CA ALA A 55 -0.21 -3.53 4.45
C ALA A 55 -0.70 -4.97 4.68
N TYR A 56 -0.60 -5.47 5.92
CA TYR A 56 -1.11 -6.79 6.27
C TYR A 56 -2.64 -6.86 6.27
N ASP A 57 -3.33 -5.78 6.67
CA ASP A 57 -4.79 -5.74 6.68
C ASP A 57 -5.37 -5.96 5.28
N VAL A 58 -4.75 -5.42 4.23
CA VAL A 58 -5.16 -5.70 2.84
C VAL A 58 -5.08 -7.21 2.55
N ALA A 59 -3.94 -7.82 2.85
CA ALA A 59 -3.74 -9.25 2.63
C ALA A 59 -4.69 -10.12 3.50
N ALA A 60 -4.89 -9.75 4.75
CA ALA A 60 -5.78 -10.46 5.67
C ALA A 60 -7.25 -10.43 5.20
N GLN A 61 -7.74 -9.32 4.68
CA GLN A 61 -9.08 -9.24 4.10
C GLN A 61 -9.24 -10.15 2.88
N MET A 62 -8.21 -10.26 2.05
CA MET A 62 -8.23 -11.20 0.93
C MET A 62 -8.24 -12.65 1.40
N GLU A 63 -7.39 -12.99 2.36
CA GLU A 63 -7.22 -14.37 2.83
C GLU A 63 -8.41 -14.87 3.67
N TYR A 64 -8.89 -14.04 4.59
CA TYR A 64 -9.89 -14.46 5.59
C TYR A 64 -11.31 -14.02 5.28
N CYS A 65 -11.48 -12.97 4.50
CA CYS A 65 -12.81 -12.46 4.14
C CYS A 65 -13.16 -12.66 2.66
N GLY A 66 -12.25 -13.22 1.87
CA GLY A 66 -12.49 -13.44 0.44
C GLY A 66 -12.62 -12.15 -0.38
N ALA A 67 -12.14 -11.02 0.14
CA ALA A 67 -12.20 -9.74 -0.56
C ALA A 67 -11.28 -9.71 -1.78
N SER A 68 -11.70 -8.99 -2.84
CA SER A 68 -10.80 -8.67 -3.94
C SER A 68 -9.71 -7.69 -3.50
N LEU A 69 -8.60 -7.64 -4.24
CA LEU A 69 -7.53 -6.67 -3.98
C LEU A 69 -8.05 -5.24 -3.92
N GLU A 70 -8.85 -4.85 -4.91
CA GLU A 70 -9.41 -3.50 -5.00
C GLU A 70 -10.29 -3.18 -3.79
N THR A 71 -11.20 -4.07 -3.43
CA THR A 71 -12.07 -3.89 -2.27
C THR A 71 -11.26 -3.78 -0.97
N ALA A 72 -10.32 -4.68 -0.74
CA ALA A 72 -9.49 -4.68 0.45
C ALA A 72 -8.63 -3.42 0.57
N ALA A 73 -7.96 -3.03 -0.51
CA ALA A 73 -7.10 -1.86 -0.56
C ALA A 73 -7.90 -0.56 -0.37
N ASN A 74 -9.04 -0.41 -1.04
CA ASN A 74 -9.91 0.75 -0.86
C ASN A 74 -10.47 0.84 0.56
N ARG A 75 -10.87 -0.28 1.16
CA ARG A 75 -11.38 -0.30 2.53
C ARG A 75 -10.34 0.19 3.53
N VAL A 76 -9.08 -0.20 3.39
CA VAL A 76 -8.00 0.27 4.26
C VAL A 76 -7.78 1.78 4.09
N VAL A 77 -7.63 2.25 2.87
CA VAL A 77 -7.22 3.63 2.58
C VAL A 77 -8.37 4.63 2.72
N MET A 78 -9.56 4.26 2.25
CA MET A 78 -10.70 5.19 2.17
C MET A 78 -11.63 5.12 3.38
N GLU A 79 -11.65 4.01 4.10
CA GLU A 79 -12.56 3.82 5.23
C GLU A 79 -11.83 3.74 6.57
N LYS A 80 -10.85 2.84 6.70
CA LYS A 80 -10.19 2.58 7.99
C LYS A 80 -9.20 3.66 8.39
N LEU A 81 -8.25 4.02 7.53
CA LEU A 81 -7.24 5.04 7.85
C LEU A 81 -7.84 6.39 8.23
N PRO A 82 -8.88 6.91 7.55
CA PRO A 82 -9.52 8.16 7.94
C PRO A 82 -10.08 8.16 9.36
N THR A 83 -10.51 7.02 9.90
CA THR A 83 -11.05 6.93 11.28
C THR A 83 -10.03 7.33 12.35
N ILE A 84 -8.75 7.23 12.05
CA ILE A 84 -7.66 7.63 12.95
C ILE A 84 -6.87 8.82 12.40
N GLY A 85 -7.39 9.53 11.42
CA GLY A 85 -6.74 10.67 10.80
C GLY A 85 -5.56 10.30 9.89
N GLY A 86 -5.49 9.06 9.43
CA GLY A 86 -4.44 8.58 8.52
C GLY A 86 -4.60 9.10 7.11
N LYS A 87 -3.55 9.72 6.58
CA LYS A 87 -3.48 10.25 5.21
C LYS A 87 -2.40 9.54 4.42
N GLY A 88 -2.71 9.20 3.19
CA GLY A 88 -1.77 8.58 2.27
C GLY A 88 -2.45 7.61 1.33
N GLY A 89 -1.69 6.63 0.88
CA GLY A 89 -2.16 5.63 -0.06
C GLY A 89 -1.25 4.41 -0.09
N LEU A 90 -1.56 3.51 -0.99
CA LEU A 90 -0.74 2.33 -1.20
C LEU A 90 -0.72 1.91 -2.67
N VAL A 91 0.25 1.10 -3.00
CA VAL A 91 0.29 0.36 -4.25
C VAL A 91 0.26 -1.13 -3.92
N ALA A 92 -0.55 -1.87 -4.64
CA ALA A 92 -0.68 -3.31 -4.42
C ALA A 92 -0.90 -4.07 -5.72
N VAL A 93 -0.44 -5.31 -5.74
CA VAL A 93 -0.63 -6.25 -6.85
C VAL A 93 -0.96 -7.63 -6.29
N ASP A 94 -1.87 -8.35 -6.94
CA ASP A 94 -2.21 -9.72 -6.56
C ASP A 94 -1.64 -10.77 -7.54
N ALA A 95 -1.92 -12.03 -7.24
CA ALA A 95 -1.45 -13.18 -8.01
C ALA A 95 -1.96 -13.20 -9.46
N GLN A 96 -3.08 -12.58 -9.71
CA GLN A 96 -3.71 -12.52 -11.03
C GLN A 96 -3.26 -11.30 -11.85
N GLY A 97 -2.37 -10.46 -11.29
CA GLY A 97 -1.89 -9.24 -11.94
C GLY A 97 -2.84 -8.05 -11.80
N ASN A 98 -3.85 -8.13 -10.94
CA ASN A 98 -4.66 -6.98 -10.61
C ASN A 98 -3.84 -5.97 -9.81
N VAL A 99 -4.04 -4.69 -10.10
CA VAL A 99 -3.32 -3.57 -9.49
C VAL A 99 -4.33 -2.68 -8.75
N ALA A 100 -3.98 -2.26 -7.54
CA ALA A 100 -4.75 -1.29 -6.78
C ALA A 100 -3.84 -0.16 -6.29
N LEU A 101 -4.26 1.08 -6.50
CA LEU A 101 -3.48 2.28 -6.23
C LEU A 101 -4.33 3.34 -5.49
N PRO A 102 -5.05 2.98 -4.39
CA PRO A 102 -5.91 3.92 -3.70
C PRO A 102 -5.11 4.93 -2.88
N PHE A 103 -5.65 6.15 -2.78
CA PHE A 103 -5.12 7.20 -1.92
C PHE A 103 -6.25 8.12 -1.46
N ASN A 104 -6.09 8.71 -0.27
CA ASN A 104 -7.07 9.60 0.36
C ASN A 104 -6.58 11.05 0.52
N THR A 105 -5.53 11.40 -0.22
CA THR A 105 -4.95 12.75 -0.32
C THR A 105 -5.38 13.42 -1.63
N GLU A 106 -4.98 14.67 -1.86
CA GLU A 106 -5.28 15.37 -3.12
C GLU A 106 -4.65 14.72 -4.33
N GLY A 107 -3.47 14.14 -4.15
CA GLY A 107 -2.77 13.41 -5.19
C GLY A 107 -1.79 12.41 -4.61
N MET A 108 -1.41 11.44 -5.43
CA MET A 108 -0.35 10.48 -5.18
C MET A 108 0.35 10.20 -6.50
N TYR A 109 1.66 10.43 -6.54
CA TYR A 109 2.48 10.00 -7.68
C TYR A 109 2.45 8.48 -7.74
N ARG A 110 1.96 7.93 -8.82
CA ARG A 110 1.77 6.50 -8.97
C ARG A 110 1.89 6.03 -10.40
N GLY A 111 2.22 4.78 -10.55
CA GLY A 111 2.29 4.17 -11.87
C GLY A 111 2.43 2.66 -11.79
N TYR A 112 2.15 2.01 -12.88
CA TYR A 112 2.42 0.59 -13.07
C TYR A 112 2.76 0.30 -14.52
N ALA A 113 3.41 -0.82 -14.74
CA ALA A 113 3.72 -1.33 -16.07
C ALA A 113 3.47 -2.83 -16.13
N ARG A 114 2.97 -3.29 -17.25
CA ARG A 114 2.82 -4.71 -17.57
C ARG A 114 3.63 -5.05 -18.81
N VAL A 115 4.13 -6.27 -18.86
CA VAL A 115 4.87 -6.75 -20.04
C VAL A 115 3.96 -6.67 -21.27
N GLY A 116 4.45 -6.02 -22.32
CA GLY A 116 3.71 -5.84 -23.58
C GLY A 116 2.72 -4.67 -23.58
N GLU A 117 2.57 -3.93 -22.48
CA GLU A 117 1.70 -2.77 -22.39
C GLU A 117 2.49 -1.49 -22.16
N LYS A 118 1.90 -0.34 -22.51
CA LYS A 118 2.50 0.96 -22.18
C LYS A 118 2.38 1.22 -20.67
N PRO A 119 3.41 1.80 -20.04
CA PRO A 119 3.33 2.22 -18.64
C PRO A 119 2.20 3.22 -18.43
N VAL A 120 1.53 3.09 -17.29
CA VAL A 120 0.48 4.02 -16.84
C VAL A 120 1.02 4.82 -15.66
N THR A 121 0.89 6.15 -15.71
CA THR A 121 1.28 7.04 -14.63
C THR A 121 0.16 8.04 -14.34
N ALA A 122 0.02 8.43 -13.08
CA ALA A 122 -0.96 9.42 -12.65
C ALA A 122 -0.52 10.12 -11.38
N ILE A 123 -1.13 11.28 -11.07
CA ILE A 123 -0.88 12.06 -9.87
C ILE A 123 -2.21 12.34 -9.15
N TYR A 124 -3.16 12.93 -9.84
CA TYR A 124 -4.47 13.29 -9.30
C TYR A 124 -5.54 12.23 -9.63
N ARG A 125 -6.71 12.38 -9.03
CA ARG A 125 -7.88 11.55 -9.35
C ARG A 125 -8.43 11.82 -10.74
#